data_2fd9c65277c620ce397d79f13259c6ac
#
_entry.id   2fd9c65277c620ce397d79f13259c6ac
#
_cell.length_a   1.000
_cell.length_b   1.000
_cell.length_c   1.000
_cell.angle_alpha   90.00
_cell.angle_beta   90.00
_cell.angle_gamma   90.00
#
_symmetry.space_group_name_H-M   'P 1'
#
loop_
_entity.id
_entity.type
_entity.pdbx_description
1 polymer ?
#
loop_
_entity_poly.entity_id
_entity_poly.type
_entity_poly.pdbx_seq_one_letter_code
_entity_poly.pdbx_strand_id
1 'polypeptide(L)'
;IIPPLLTIVLAFLTKDVIVSLFLGILSGALIVAGGNPAVALMNLTDLLAGSLADGWNIRIFLFCALLGGLVGMLSKTGAARSFGIWASSKLKTRTSSQFMTFIFGVIIFIDDYFNSMTVGTVMRPISDKTKVSRAKLAYILDSTAAPVCIIAPISSWVVTVMSIVRDAQGFEQLGMTEFEFFIHAIPYNLYALLALLLVLSVIFLKRDFGPMKQSELLAARGQLYNEDLY
;
A
#
# COMPACT_ATOMS: atom_id res chain seq x y z
N ILE A 1 14.04 21.31 -3.19
CA ILE A 1 14.62 19.97 -2.88
C ILE A 1 14.81 19.78 -1.37
N ILE A 2 15.15 20.84 -0.59
CA ILE A 2 15.41 20.74 0.87
C ILE A 2 14.21 20.18 1.66
N PRO A 3 12.95 20.68 1.53
CA PRO A 3 11.84 20.22 2.33
C PRO A 3 11.54 18.72 2.17
N PRO A 4 11.48 18.13 0.97
CA PRO A 4 11.28 16.69 0.81
C PRO A 4 12.40 15.84 1.41
N LEU A 5 13.65 16.24 1.24
CA LEU A 5 14.79 15.54 1.83
C LEU A 5 14.75 15.57 3.35
N LEU A 6 14.45 16.75 3.93
CA LEU A 6 14.29 16.90 5.38
C LEU A 6 13.17 15.99 5.91
N THR A 7 12.03 15.92 5.22
CA THR A 7 10.93 15.05 5.58
C THR A 7 11.36 13.58 5.63
N ILE A 8 12.07 13.12 4.59
CA ILE A 8 12.57 11.74 4.52
C ILE A 8 13.52 11.44 5.67
N VAL A 9 14.51 12.30 5.89
CA VAL A 9 15.47 12.13 6.98
C VAL A 9 14.79 12.10 8.34
N LEU A 10 13.85 13.02 8.58
CA LEU A 10 13.08 13.07 9.82
C LEU A 10 12.20 11.82 9.99
N ALA A 11 11.59 11.30 8.94
CA ALA A 11 10.79 10.08 9.00
C ALA A 11 11.60 8.87 9.46
N PHE A 12 12.85 8.76 9.00
CA PHE A 12 13.75 7.70 9.48
C PHE A 12 14.20 7.91 10.93
N LEU A 13 14.43 9.15 11.35
CA LEU A 13 14.90 9.46 12.70
C LEU A 13 13.80 9.37 13.76
N THR A 14 12.63 9.96 13.47
CA THR A 14 11.52 10.05 14.42
C THR A 14 10.62 8.81 14.40
N LYS A 15 10.64 8.04 13.31
CA LYS A 15 9.70 6.95 13.00
C LYS A 15 8.23 7.41 13.02
N ASP A 16 7.98 8.70 12.92
CA ASP A 16 6.68 9.33 12.88
C ASP A 16 6.53 10.13 11.58
N VAL A 17 5.69 9.63 10.68
CA VAL A 17 5.47 10.21 9.36
C VAL A 17 4.73 11.56 9.45
N ILE A 18 3.80 11.71 10.38
CA ILE A 18 2.96 12.91 10.51
C ILE A 18 3.83 14.10 10.95
N VAL A 19 4.62 13.90 12.01
CA VAL A 19 5.56 14.92 12.51
C VAL A 19 6.57 15.30 11.43
N SER A 20 7.09 14.31 10.70
CA SER A 20 8.08 14.53 9.66
C SER A 20 7.53 15.31 8.47
N LEU A 21 6.31 15.01 8.04
CA LEU A 21 5.60 15.73 6.99
C LEU A 21 5.30 17.17 7.43
N PHE A 22 4.81 17.37 8.66
CA PHE A 22 4.54 18.70 9.17
C PHE A 22 5.80 19.59 9.20
N LEU A 23 6.90 19.06 9.71
CA LEU A 23 8.18 19.78 9.74
C LEU A 23 8.75 20.05 8.33
N GLY A 24 8.53 19.12 7.39
CA GLY A 24 8.88 19.31 5.99
C GLY A 24 8.09 20.46 5.35
N ILE A 25 6.79 20.50 5.55
CA ILE A 25 5.93 21.56 5.04
C ILE A 25 6.30 22.91 5.69
N LEU A 26 6.52 22.92 7.01
CA LEU A 26 6.96 24.12 7.73
C LEU A 26 8.30 24.64 7.22
N SER A 27 9.26 23.75 6.92
CA SER A 27 10.55 24.15 6.33
C SER A 27 10.38 24.77 4.95
N GLY A 28 9.46 24.26 4.14
CA GLY A 28 9.10 24.85 2.86
C GLY A 28 8.49 26.24 3.01
N ALA A 29 7.54 26.40 3.93
CA ALA A 29 6.95 27.68 4.26
C ALA A 29 7.98 28.71 4.76
N LEU A 30 8.96 28.28 5.57
CA LEU A 30 10.06 29.13 6.04
C LEU A 30 10.95 29.60 4.88
N ILE A 31 11.26 28.75 3.93
CA ILE A 31 12.06 29.11 2.75
C ILE A 31 11.31 30.15 1.91
N VAL A 32 10.03 29.95 1.65
CA VAL A 32 9.19 30.89 0.90
C VAL A 32 9.04 32.23 1.64
N ALA A 33 8.99 32.19 2.97
CA ALA A 33 8.92 33.40 3.82
C ALA A 33 10.26 34.13 3.99
N GLY A 34 11.32 33.73 3.27
CA GLY A 34 12.65 34.33 3.41
C GLY A 34 13.26 34.19 4.82
N GLY A 35 12.86 33.16 5.56
CA GLY A 35 13.34 32.87 6.92
C GLY A 35 12.55 33.59 8.04
N ASN A 36 11.48 34.32 7.71
CA ASN A 36 10.63 34.96 8.73
C ASN A 36 9.61 33.97 9.30
N PRO A 37 9.70 33.59 10.60
CA PRO A 37 8.83 32.56 11.17
C PRO A 37 7.35 33.00 11.28
N ALA A 38 7.07 34.28 11.47
CA ALA A 38 5.70 34.76 11.53
C ALA A 38 5.00 34.66 10.17
N VAL A 39 5.70 35.05 9.10
CA VAL A 39 5.19 34.93 7.72
C VAL A 39 5.08 33.46 7.31
N ALA A 40 6.02 32.63 7.73
CA ALA A 40 5.98 31.19 7.48
C ALA A 40 4.74 30.53 8.11
N LEU A 41 4.38 30.93 9.34
CA LEU A 41 3.20 30.41 10.02
C LEU A 41 1.92 30.87 9.34
N MET A 42 1.85 32.11 8.88
CA MET A 42 0.72 32.61 8.09
C MET A 42 0.58 31.83 6.77
N ASN A 43 1.69 31.67 6.02
CA ASN A 43 1.70 30.91 4.78
C ASN A 43 1.26 29.45 5.01
N LEU A 44 1.67 28.85 6.14
CA LEU A 44 1.28 27.49 6.51
C LEU A 44 -0.22 27.39 6.77
N THR A 45 -0.79 28.36 7.53
CA THR A 45 -2.23 28.38 7.79
C THR A 45 -3.05 28.60 6.52
N ASP A 46 -2.62 29.49 5.64
CA ASP A 46 -3.28 29.73 4.38
C ASP A 46 -3.22 28.51 3.46
N LEU A 47 -2.10 27.85 3.40
CA LEU A 47 -1.91 26.60 2.63
C LEU A 47 -2.81 25.47 3.16
N LEU A 48 -2.89 25.30 4.46
CA LEU A 48 -3.77 24.31 5.07
C LEU A 48 -5.24 24.64 4.84
N ALA A 49 -5.64 25.89 5.06
CA ALA A 49 -7.01 26.34 4.83
C ALA A 49 -7.41 26.20 3.35
N GLY A 50 -6.53 26.61 2.43
CA GLY A 50 -6.74 26.46 1.00
C GLY A 50 -6.86 24.98 0.57
N SER A 51 -6.00 24.09 1.11
CA SER A 51 -6.07 22.67 0.83
C SER A 51 -7.36 22.03 1.36
N LEU A 52 -7.86 22.45 2.52
CA LEU A 52 -9.12 21.97 3.08
C LEU A 52 -10.35 22.58 2.39
N ALA A 53 -10.24 23.79 1.81
CA ALA A 53 -11.31 24.42 1.08
C ALA A 53 -11.43 23.93 -0.37
N ASP A 54 -10.41 23.24 -0.89
CA ASP A 54 -10.44 22.70 -2.24
C ASP A 54 -11.43 21.54 -2.34
N GLY A 55 -12.40 21.70 -3.25
CA GLY A 55 -13.49 20.70 -3.40
C GLY A 55 -13.02 19.34 -3.88
N TRP A 56 -11.86 19.24 -4.54
CA TRP A 56 -11.26 17.97 -4.93
C TRP A 56 -10.63 17.27 -3.73
N ASN A 57 -9.87 17.98 -2.93
CA ASN A 57 -9.24 17.44 -1.71
C ASN A 57 -10.29 16.96 -0.70
N ILE A 58 -11.41 17.70 -0.56
CA ILE A 58 -12.53 17.27 0.28
C ILE A 58 -13.14 15.96 -0.23
N ARG A 59 -13.31 15.79 -1.53
CA ARG A 59 -13.82 14.52 -2.10
C ARG A 59 -12.89 13.36 -1.82
N ILE A 60 -11.56 13.53 -1.94
CA ILE A 60 -10.56 12.54 -1.59
C ILE A 60 -10.64 12.19 -0.10
N PHE A 61 -10.71 13.21 0.76
CA PHE A 61 -10.84 13.02 2.20
C PHE A 61 -12.10 12.22 2.58
N LEU A 62 -13.26 12.58 2.01
CA LEU A 62 -14.50 11.85 2.22
C LEU A 62 -14.42 10.42 1.68
N PHE A 63 -13.82 10.22 0.51
CA PHE A 63 -13.60 8.89 -0.03
C PHE A 63 -12.76 8.03 0.93
N CYS A 64 -11.63 8.54 1.42
CA CYS A 64 -10.79 7.84 2.38
C CYS A 64 -11.50 7.55 3.71
N ALA A 65 -12.29 8.50 4.22
CA ALA A 65 -13.05 8.33 5.45
C ALA A 65 -14.15 7.25 5.30
N LEU A 66 -14.88 7.26 4.19
CA LEU A 66 -15.90 6.25 3.88
C LEU A 66 -15.27 4.87 3.67
N LEU A 67 -14.14 4.82 2.97
CA LEU A 67 -13.39 3.58 2.76
C LEU A 67 -12.90 3.02 4.09
N GLY A 68 -12.31 3.85 4.95
CA GLY A 68 -11.88 3.45 6.30
C GLY A 68 -13.03 2.95 7.16
N GLY A 69 -14.21 3.59 7.06
CA GLY A 69 -15.44 3.13 7.70
C GLY A 69 -15.88 1.76 7.20
N LEU A 70 -15.89 1.54 5.88
CA LEU A 70 -16.19 0.25 5.26
C LEU A 70 -15.24 -0.85 5.76
N VAL A 71 -13.93 -0.57 5.75
CA VAL A 71 -12.89 -1.46 6.24
C VAL A 71 -13.11 -1.82 7.72
N GLY A 72 -13.41 -0.81 8.55
CA GLY A 72 -13.72 -1.00 9.96
C GLY A 72 -14.95 -1.89 10.18
N MET A 73 -15.99 -1.71 9.37
CA MET A 73 -17.20 -2.55 9.40
C MET A 73 -16.88 -4.00 8.98
N LEU A 74 -16.17 -4.22 7.89
CA LEU A 74 -15.77 -5.55 7.43
C LEU A 74 -14.91 -6.28 8.46
N SER A 75 -14.02 -5.57 9.13
CA SER A 75 -13.19 -6.14 10.20
C SER A 75 -14.03 -6.56 11.40
N LYS A 76 -15.04 -5.76 11.80
CA LYS A 76 -15.90 -6.05 12.95
C LYS A 76 -16.91 -7.16 12.67
N THR A 77 -17.40 -7.33 11.46
CA THR A 77 -18.39 -8.37 11.11
C THR A 77 -17.83 -9.80 11.19
N GLY A 78 -16.50 -9.96 11.28
CA GLY A 78 -15.86 -11.28 11.25
C GLY A 78 -15.94 -11.98 9.88
N ALA A 79 -16.34 -11.26 8.83
CA ALA A 79 -16.43 -11.79 7.47
C ALA A 79 -15.09 -12.39 7.01
N ALA A 80 -13.99 -11.70 7.27
CA ALA A 80 -12.65 -12.18 6.97
C ALA A 80 -12.34 -13.51 7.68
N ARG A 81 -12.74 -13.65 8.95
CA ARG A 81 -12.53 -14.89 9.72
C ARG A 81 -13.36 -16.06 9.17
N SER A 82 -14.63 -15.83 8.86
CA SER A 82 -15.53 -16.86 8.30
C SER A 82 -15.02 -17.35 6.94
N PHE A 83 -14.56 -16.43 6.12
CA PHE A 83 -13.94 -16.73 4.84
C PHE A 83 -12.62 -17.53 5.01
N GLY A 84 -11.80 -17.17 5.98
CA GLY A 84 -10.58 -17.89 6.34
C GLY A 84 -10.85 -19.34 6.75
N ILE A 85 -11.90 -19.60 7.53
CA ILE A 85 -12.31 -20.96 7.94
C ILE A 85 -12.72 -21.76 6.71
N TRP A 86 -13.54 -21.20 5.82
CA TRP A 86 -13.93 -21.85 4.56
C TRP A 86 -12.72 -22.15 3.69
N ALA A 87 -11.84 -21.18 3.46
CA ALA A 87 -10.63 -21.35 2.67
C ALA A 87 -9.69 -22.41 3.26
N SER A 88 -9.53 -22.46 4.59
CA SER A 88 -8.66 -23.43 5.27
C SER A 88 -9.09 -24.88 5.06
N SER A 89 -10.39 -25.13 4.82
CA SER A 89 -10.91 -26.48 4.52
C SER A 89 -10.50 -26.97 3.15
N LYS A 90 -10.23 -26.06 2.20
CA LYS A 90 -9.88 -26.37 0.81
C LYS A 90 -8.37 -26.35 0.54
N LEU A 91 -7.62 -25.60 1.31
CA LEU A 91 -6.18 -25.36 1.10
C LEU A 91 -5.34 -26.35 1.93
N LYS A 92 -4.80 -27.37 1.27
CA LYS A 92 -4.04 -28.45 1.93
C LYS A 92 -2.54 -28.42 1.64
N THR A 93 -2.09 -27.67 0.64
CA THR A 93 -0.68 -27.65 0.21
C THR A 93 -0.08 -26.25 0.36
N ARG A 94 1.27 -26.19 0.51
CA ARG A 94 2.02 -24.93 0.57
C ARG A 94 1.75 -24.07 -0.66
N THR A 95 1.81 -24.64 -1.85
CA THR A 95 1.59 -23.91 -3.11
C THR A 95 0.16 -23.39 -3.21
N SER A 96 -0.86 -24.19 -2.83
CA SER A 96 -2.25 -23.73 -2.89
C SER A 96 -2.52 -22.62 -1.89
N SER A 97 -1.89 -22.64 -0.70
CA SER A 97 -2.00 -21.56 0.28
C SER A 97 -1.37 -20.26 -0.24
N GLN A 98 -0.16 -20.34 -0.79
CA GLN A 98 0.53 -19.18 -1.36
C GLN A 98 -0.23 -18.60 -2.56
N PHE A 99 -0.69 -19.45 -3.48
CA PHE A 99 -1.47 -19.02 -4.64
C PHE A 99 -2.80 -18.39 -4.25
N MET A 100 -3.49 -18.94 -3.25
CA MET A 100 -4.73 -18.35 -2.76
C MET A 100 -4.49 -16.99 -2.08
N THR A 101 -3.35 -16.82 -1.36
CA THR A 101 -2.95 -15.51 -0.83
C THR A 101 -2.80 -14.50 -1.97
N PHE A 102 -2.15 -14.88 -3.06
CA PHE A 102 -2.03 -14.05 -4.24
C PHE A 102 -3.39 -13.70 -4.85
N ILE A 103 -4.26 -14.69 -5.05
CA ILE A 103 -5.63 -14.47 -5.61
C ILE A 103 -6.44 -13.51 -4.74
N PHE A 104 -6.38 -13.64 -3.41
CA PHE A 104 -7.07 -12.71 -2.51
C PHE A 104 -6.48 -11.32 -2.58
N GLY A 105 -5.16 -11.21 -2.69
CA GLY A 105 -4.49 -9.94 -2.92
C GLY A 105 -4.94 -9.27 -4.22
N VAL A 106 -5.20 -10.05 -5.27
CA VAL A 106 -5.74 -9.51 -6.54
C VAL A 106 -7.22 -9.12 -6.43
N ILE A 107 -8.03 -9.88 -5.70
CA ILE A 107 -9.47 -9.61 -5.56
C ILE A 107 -9.74 -8.37 -4.69
N ILE A 108 -8.93 -8.17 -3.64
CA ILE A 108 -9.08 -7.04 -2.71
C ILE A 108 -8.18 -5.88 -3.20
N PHE A 109 -8.56 -5.24 -4.29
CA PHE A 109 -7.75 -4.22 -4.98
C PHE A 109 -8.08 -2.77 -4.62
N ILE A 110 -9.03 -2.53 -3.72
CA ILE A 110 -9.56 -1.19 -3.45
C ILE A 110 -8.51 -0.30 -2.77
N ASP A 111 -7.75 -0.88 -1.84
CA ASP A 111 -6.72 -0.20 -1.06
C ASP A 111 -5.65 -1.19 -0.61
N ASP A 112 -4.37 -0.84 -0.72
CA ASP A 112 -3.24 -1.74 -0.46
C ASP A 112 -3.07 -2.04 1.04
N TYR A 113 -3.32 -1.08 1.90
CA TYR A 113 -3.26 -1.27 3.35
C TYR A 113 -4.37 -2.22 3.82
N PHE A 114 -5.60 -1.98 3.36
CA PHE A 114 -6.73 -2.87 3.63
C PHE A 114 -6.50 -4.27 3.08
N ASN A 115 -5.98 -4.37 1.87
CA ASN A 115 -5.59 -5.63 1.24
C ASN A 115 -4.65 -6.41 2.16
N SER A 116 -3.50 -5.81 2.50
CA SER A 116 -2.46 -6.46 3.31
C SER A 116 -2.97 -6.90 4.67
N MET A 117 -3.74 -6.05 5.37
CA MET A 117 -4.31 -6.38 6.67
C MET A 117 -5.35 -7.49 6.60
N THR A 118 -6.28 -7.41 5.64
CA THR A 118 -7.39 -8.35 5.53
C THR A 118 -6.89 -9.72 5.07
N VAL A 119 -6.14 -9.76 3.96
CA VAL A 119 -5.60 -11.02 3.44
C VAL A 119 -4.59 -11.62 4.41
N GLY A 120 -3.74 -10.79 5.03
CA GLY A 120 -2.79 -11.23 6.04
C GLY A 120 -3.45 -11.90 7.23
N THR A 121 -4.49 -11.28 7.79
CA THR A 121 -5.25 -11.84 8.91
C THR A 121 -5.92 -13.16 8.57
N VAL A 122 -6.52 -13.26 7.39
CA VAL A 122 -7.21 -14.46 6.90
C VAL A 122 -6.23 -15.59 6.58
N MET A 123 -5.14 -15.26 5.90
CA MET A 123 -4.21 -16.27 5.38
C MET A 123 -3.15 -16.72 6.40
N ARG A 124 -2.91 -15.96 7.46
CA ARG A 124 -1.93 -16.30 8.50
C ARG A 124 -2.16 -17.69 9.12
N PRO A 125 -3.34 -18.03 9.64
CA PRO A 125 -3.57 -19.37 10.22
C PRO A 125 -3.48 -20.48 9.16
N ILE A 126 -3.79 -20.19 7.91
CA ILE A 126 -3.72 -21.15 6.81
C ILE A 126 -2.26 -21.41 6.42
N SER A 127 -1.46 -20.34 6.29
CA SER A 127 -0.02 -20.46 6.01
C SER A 127 0.72 -21.15 7.14
N ASP A 128 0.38 -20.88 8.39
CA ASP A 128 0.94 -21.58 9.55
C ASP A 128 0.65 -23.09 9.47
N LYS A 129 -0.60 -23.48 9.17
CA LYS A 129 -0.99 -24.88 9.00
C LYS A 129 -0.29 -25.59 7.84
N THR A 130 -0.06 -24.87 6.74
CA THR A 130 0.62 -25.39 5.54
C THR A 130 2.14 -25.23 5.60
N LYS A 131 2.69 -24.77 6.74
CA LYS A 131 4.13 -24.58 6.98
C LYS A 131 4.78 -23.60 5.98
N VAL A 132 4.07 -22.57 5.58
CA VAL A 132 4.62 -21.41 4.85
C VAL A 132 5.14 -20.42 5.88
N SER A 133 6.35 -19.92 5.72
CA SER A 133 6.93 -18.95 6.65
C SER A 133 6.15 -17.63 6.64
N ARG A 134 6.14 -16.95 7.78
CA ARG A 134 5.50 -15.60 7.86
C ARG A 134 6.22 -14.58 6.98
N ALA A 135 7.53 -14.73 6.80
CA ALA A 135 8.31 -13.93 5.86
C ALA A 135 7.82 -14.10 4.40
N LYS A 136 7.53 -15.34 3.99
CA LYS A 136 6.99 -15.64 2.67
C LYS A 136 5.57 -15.09 2.50
N LEU A 137 4.73 -15.25 3.53
CA LEU A 137 3.39 -14.68 3.54
C LEU A 137 3.46 -13.15 3.40
N ALA A 138 4.30 -12.49 4.19
CA ALA A 138 4.49 -11.05 4.11
C ALA A 138 4.99 -10.60 2.73
N TYR A 139 5.95 -11.32 2.15
CA TYR A 139 6.43 -11.06 0.79
C TYR A 139 5.31 -11.11 -0.25
N ILE A 140 4.47 -12.17 -0.23
CA ILE A 140 3.36 -12.30 -1.18
C ILE A 140 2.36 -11.15 -1.00
N LEU A 141 2.02 -10.81 0.24
CA LEU A 141 1.09 -9.72 0.55
C LEU A 141 1.61 -8.37 0.05
N ASP A 142 2.82 -8.02 0.45
CA ASP A 142 3.44 -6.74 0.12
C ASP A 142 3.66 -6.58 -1.39
N SER A 143 4.19 -7.63 -2.04
CA SER A 143 4.46 -7.63 -3.48
C SER A 143 3.20 -7.82 -4.35
N THR A 144 2.01 -7.96 -3.75
CA THR A 144 0.74 -8.07 -4.48
C THR A 144 -0.16 -6.86 -4.19
N ALA A 145 -0.28 -6.42 -2.96
CA ALA A 145 -1.22 -5.39 -2.55
C ALA A 145 -1.04 -4.07 -3.29
N ALA A 146 0.13 -3.45 -3.18
CA ALA A 146 0.42 -2.18 -3.86
C ALA A 146 0.46 -2.31 -5.39
N PRO A 147 1.12 -3.33 -6.00
CA PRO A 147 1.10 -3.53 -7.44
C PRO A 147 -0.30 -3.72 -8.03
N VAL A 148 -1.19 -4.42 -7.35
CA VAL A 148 -2.57 -4.57 -7.83
C VAL A 148 -3.33 -3.27 -7.71
N CYS A 149 -3.23 -2.56 -6.57
CA CYS A 149 -3.95 -1.31 -6.36
C CYS A 149 -3.54 -0.21 -7.34
N ILE A 150 -2.25 -0.14 -7.74
CA ILE A 150 -1.76 0.89 -8.69
C ILE A 150 -2.18 0.63 -10.14
N ILE A 151 -2.60 -0.59 -10.51
CA ILE A 151 -3.09 -0.93 -11.86
C ILE A 151 -4.60 -1.19 -11.90
N ALA A 152 -5.25 -1.30 -10.74
CA ALA A 152 -6.70 -1.49 -10.69
C ALA A 152 -7.42 -0.18 -11.05
N PRO A 153 -8.46 -0.22 -11.90
CA PRO A 153 -9.15 0.98 -12.36
C PRO A 153 -10.00 1.66 -11.29
N ILE A 154 -10.23 1.00 -10.16
CA ILE A 154 -10.99 1.52 -9.03
C ILE A 154 -10.22 1.22 -7.76
N SER A 155 -9.40 2.17 -7.30
CA SER A 155 -8.61 2.04 -6.07
C SER A 155 -8.30 3.41 -5.47
N SER A 156 -7.78 3.44 -4.26
CA SER A 156 -7.28 4.67 -3.62
C SER A 156 -6.15 5.32 -4.44
N TRP A 157 -5.33 4.52 -5.11
CA TRP A 157 -4.21 4.99 -5.92
C TRP A 157 -4.64 5.66 -7.22
N VAL A 158 -5.73 5.22 -7.86
CA VAL A 158 -6.27 5.88 -9.07
C VAL A 158 -6.57 7.34 -8.77
N VAL A 159 -7.25 7.61 -7.65
CA VAL A 159 -7.62 8.97 -7.26
C VAL A 159 -6.37 9.83 -7.03
N THR A 160 -5.35 9.27 -6.40
CA THR A 160 -4.07 9.95 -6.18
C THR A 160 -3.35 10.26 -7.49
N VAL A 161 -3.25 9.29 -8.40
CA VAL A 161 -2.60 9.48 -9.71
C VAL A 161 -3.36 10.52 -10.53
N MET A 162 -4.68 10.45 -10.57
CA MET A 162 -5.52 11.43 -11.28
C MET A 162 -5.31 12.86 -10.75
N SER A 163 -5.18 13.03 -9.42
CA SER A 163 -4.94 14.37 -8.85
C SER A 163 -3.57 14.94 -9.25
N ILE A 164 -2.52 14.09 -9.26
CA ILE A 164 -1.17 14.50 -9.67
C ILE A 164 -1.13 14.83 -11.17
N VAL A 165 -1.77 14.02 -11.99
CA VAL A 165 -1.80 14.20 -13.45
C VAL A 165 -2.56 15.47 -13.83
N ARG A 166 -3.67 15.77 -13.16
CA ARG A 166 -4.46 17.00 -13.38
C ARG A 166 -3.62 18.26 -13.20
N ASP A 167 -2.76 18.27 -12.19
CA ASP A 167 -1.93 19.42 -11.85
C ASP A 167 -0.61 19.46 -12.63
N ALA A 168 -0.36 18.46 -13.51
CA ALA A 168 0.86 18.40 -14.31
C ALA A 168 0.82 19.39 -15.47
N GLN A 169 1.92 20.14 -15.65
CA GLN A 169 2.05 21.08 -16.76
C GLN A 169 1.97 20.36 -18.11
N GLY A 170 1.12 20.88 -18.98
CA GLY A 170 0.96 20.35 -20.35
C GLY A 170 -0.01 19.17 -20.45
N PHE A 171 -0.62 18.71 -19.36
CA PHE A 171 -1.61 17.63 -19.41
C PHE A 171 -2.81 17.98 -20.27
N GLU A 172 -3.30 19.22 -20.22
CA GLU A 172 -4.42 19.71 -21.03
C GLU A 172 -4.18 19.56 -22.56
N GLN A 173 -2.91 19.58 -22.99
CA GLN A 173 -2.53 19.43 -24.40
C GLN A 173 -2.72 18.01 -24.94
N LEU A 174 -2.85 17.02 -24.04
CA LEU A 174 -3.06 15.62 -24.41
C LEU A 174 -4.49 15.33 -24.88
N GLY A 175 -5.46 16.23 -24.57
CA GLY A 175 -6.85 16.09 -24.98
C GLY A 175 -7.57 14.88 -24.43
N MET A 176 -7.11 14.32 -23.32
CA MET A 176 -7.68 13.16 -22.64
C MET A 176 -7.99 13.48 -21.17
N THR A 177 -8.91 12.74 -20.58
CA THR A 177 -9.21 12.85 -19.15
C THR A 177 -8.12 12.19 -18.30
N GLU A 178 -8.03 12.57 -17.01
CA GLU A 178 -7.08 11.98 -16.06
C GLU A 178 -7.27 10.47 -15.92
N PHE A 179 -8.53 10.03 -15.98
CA PHE A 179 -8.85 8.61 -15.92
C PHE A 179 -8.43 7.85 -17.18
N GLU A 180 -8.66 8.42 -18.37
CA GLU A 180 -8.17 7.83 -19.62
C GLU A 180 -6.64 7.74 -19.64
N PHE A 181 -5.95 8.79 -19.17
CA PHE A 181 -4.50 8.75 -19.00
C PHE A 181 -4.07 7.60 -18.08
N PHE A 182 -4.73 7.46 -16.93
CA PHE A 182 -4.45 6.38 -15.99
C PHE A 182 -4.59 5.00 -16.67
N ILE A 183 -5.70 4.75 -17.36
CA ILE A 183 -5.92 3.47 -18.04
C ILE A 183 -4.84 3.19 -19.10
N HIS A 184 -4.46 4.20 -19.88
CA HIS A 184 -3.39 4.06 -20.87
C HIS A 184 -2.01 3.86 -20.24
N ALA A 185 -1.78 4.32 -19.02
CA ALA A 185 -0.53 4.17 -18.29
C ALA A 185 -0.35 2.75 -17.68
N ILE A 186 -1.43 1.98 -17.46
CA ILE A 186 -1.37 0.64 -16.85
C ILE A 186 -0.34 -0.27 -17.51
N PRO A 187 -0.31 -0.49 -18.85
CA PRO A 187 0.65 -1.38 -19.49
C PRO A 187 2.11 -0.90 -19.38
N TYR A 188 2.32 0.37 -19.08
CA TYR A 188 3.66 0.94 -18.88
C TYR A 188 4.12 0.90 -17.44
N ASN A 189 3.26 0.52 -16.49
CA ASN A 189 3.64 0.30 -15.11
C ASN A 189 4.38 -1.04 -14.95
N LEU A 190 5.59 -1.09 -15.51
CA LEU A 190 6.42 -2.29 -15.58
C LEU A 190 6.72 -2.86 -14.19
N TYR A 191 6.92 -1.99 -13.18
CA TYR A 191 7.17 -2.45 -11.82
C TYR A 191 6.01 -3.31 -11.29
N ALA A 192 4.78 -2.82 -11.38
CA ALA A 192 3.62 -3.54 -10.88
C ALA A 192 3.42 -4.87 -11.61
N LEU A 193 3.51 -4.86 -12.95
CA LEU A 193 3.36 -6.06 -13.76
C LEU A 193 4.45 -7.10 -13.48
N LEU A 194 5.72 -6.67 -13.40
CA LEU A 194 6.84 -7.56 -13.11
C LEU A 194 6.82 -8.08 -11.68
N ALA A 195 6.39 -7.27 -10.70
CA ALA A 195 6.24 -7.70 -9.31
C ALA A 195 5.22 -8.85 -9.20
N LEU A 196 4.05 -8.70 -9.83
CA LEU A 196 3.03 -9.76 -9.85
C LEU A 196 3.51 -11.03 -10.56
N LEU A 197 4.21 -10.89 -11.69
CA LEU A 197 4.82 -12.03 -12.39
C LEU A 197 5.90 -12.71 -11.54
N LEU A 198 6.70 -11.93 -10.81
CA LEU A 198 7.72 -12.47 -9.92
C LEU A 198 7.11 -13.27 -8.77
N VAL A 199 6.05 -12.75 -8.13
CA VAL A 199 5.33 -13.47 -7.07
C VAL A 199 4.81 -14.80 -7.60
N LEU A 200 4.14 -14.82 -8.75
CA LEU A 200 3.67 -16.06 -9.38
C LEU A 200 4.83 -17.02 -9.69
N SER A 201 5.93 -16.51 -10.24
CA SER A 201 7.12 -17.30 -10.53
C SER A 201 7.69 -17.95 -9.27
N VAL A 202 7.82 -17.21 -8.17
CA VAL A 202 8.32 -17.72 -6.89
C VAL A 202 7.38 -18.79 -6.31
N ILE A 203 6.06 -18.64 -6.46
CA ILE A 203 5.07 -19.62 -6.00
C ILE A 203 5.16 -20.92 -6.81
N PHE A 204 5.17 -20.85 -8.14
CA PHE A 204 5.10 -22.03 -9.00
C PHE A 204 6.45 -22.73 -9.19
N LEU A 205 7.54 -21.96 -9.30
CA LEU A 205 8.88 -22.55 -9.39
C LEU A 205 9.39 -23.10 -8.04
N LYS A 206 8.71 -22.75 -6.93
CA LYS A 206 9.09 -23.18 -5.56
C LYS A 206 10.53 -22.82 -5.22
N ARG A 207 11.03 -21.73 -5.76
CA ARG A 207 12.38 -21.25 -5.51
C ARG A 207 12.31 -19.97 -4.68
N ASP A 208 13.00 -20.01 -3.56
CA ASP A 208 13.13 -18.89 -2.64
C ASP A 208 14.56 -18.37 -2.65
N PHE A 209 14.72 -17.07 -2.43
CA PHE A 209 16.00 -16.39 -2.52
C PHE A 209 16.37 -15.74 -1.18
N GLY A 210 17.65 -15.55 -0.94
CA GLY A 210 18.19 -14.81 0.19
C GLY A 210 17.65 -15.27 1.56
N PRO A 211 17.36 -14.32 2.48
CA PRO A 211 16.87 -14.64 3.83
C PRO A 211 15.52 -15.37 3.84
N MET A 212 14.65 -15.12 2.83
CA MET A 212 13.36 -15.80 2.72
C MET A 212 13.53 -17.31 2.53
N LYS A 213 14.55 -17.78 1.79
CA LYS A 213 14.85 -19.19 1.64
C LYS A 213 15.16 -19.85 2.98
N GLN A 214 15.92 -19.16 3.84
CA GLN A 214 16.23 -19.67 5.18
C GLN A 214 14.96 -19.76 6.04
N SER A 215 14.12 -18.71 6.02
CA SER A 215 12.84 -18.71 6.73
C SER A 215 11.92 -19.84 6.27
N GLU A 216 11.88 -20.14 4.97
CA GLU A 216 11.09 -21.26 4.42
C GLU A 216 11.62 -22.63 4.85
N LEU A 217 12.95 -22.81 4.95
CA LEU A 217 13.56 -24.04 5.46
C LEU A 217 13.24 -24.24 6.94
N LEU A 218 13.25 -23.19 7.75
CA LEU A 218 12.87 -23.24 9.16
C LEU A 218 11.37 -23.54 9.31
N ALA A 219 10.52 -22.92 8.51
CA ALA A 219 9.08 -23.18 8.52
C ALA A 219 8.74 -24.63 8.15
N ALA A 220 9.48 -25.24 7.24
CA ALA A 220 9.31 -26.67 6.91
C ALA A 220 9.57 -27.58 8.13
N ARG A 221 10.45 -27.16 9.05
CA ARG A 221 10.75 -27.86 10.31
C ARG A 221 9.79 -27.50 11.46
N GLY A 222 8.86 -26.56 11.22
CA GLY A 222 7.85 -26.13 12.20
C GLY A 222 8.14 -24.78 12.87
N GLN A 223 9.27 -24.13 12.59
CA GLN A 223 9.62 -22.81 13.08
C GLN A 223 9.16 -21.76 12.07
N LEU A 224 7.95 -21.21 12.25
CA LEU A 224 7.27 -20.37 11.27
C LEU A 224 7.79 -18.91 11.24
N TYR A 225 8.46 -18.47 12.29
CA TYR A 225 9.05 -17.15 12.45
C TYR A 225 10.28 -17.22 13.37
N ASN A 226 11.09 -16.19 13.34
CA ASN A 226 12.23 -16.08 14.26
C ASN A 226 11.75 -15.36 15.53
N GLU A 227 11.82 -16.05 16.67
CA GLU A 227 11.37 -15.51 17.97
C GLU A 227 12.23 -14.34 18.45
N ASP A 228 13.48 -14.26 18.01
CA ASP A 228 14.40 -13.18 18.37
C ASP A 228 14.05 -11.82 17.70
N LEU A 229 13.12 -11.81 16.76
CA LEU A 229 12.71 -10.61 16.01
C LEU A 229 11.34 -10.04 16.44
N TYR A 230 10.68 -10.64 17.45
CA TYR A 230 9.34 -10.21 17.88
C TYR A 230 9.27 -10.04 19.39
#